data_b527af32a9db6d553bc94c19669f8f62
#
_entry.id   b527af32a9db6d553bc94c19669f8f62
#
_cell.length_a   1.000
_cell.length_b   1.000
_cell.length_c   1.000
_cell.angle_alpha   90.00
_cell.angle_beta   90.00
_cell.angle_gamma   90.00
#
_symmetry.space_group_name_H-M   'P 1'
#
loop_
_entity.id
_entity.type
_entity.pdbx_description
1 polymer ?
#
loop_
_entity_poly.entity_id
_entity_poly.type
_entity_poly.pdbx_seq_one_letter_code
_entity_poly.pdbx_strand_id
1 'polypeptide(L)'
;MESENKIQEFVISFFRISNFQISEKSGVYTVLVPEINQNYFQKSKLVFTFDEKISNEVNCDLIIPGSKILFQIMTLCSNKGSIVKKRTKYPTGTIVVRYHFFVHFSSTSNTSKLFSVDVDLQKLQLTNVIGDLTEHDFVIKPESLLENVTKSYIVALDNLKEKSDALKNDFVNSNQSKFQNDYDTFVNRFNDEIRELDNSINEKEKTTDDFEKIKKYRFMIMDKITNLEKEKNELSDNLEKKYKINLNYNLIACELILC
;
A
#
# COMPACT_ATOMS: atom_id res chain seq x y z
N MET A 1 26.60 14.31 22.19
CA MET A 1 27.69 13.51 21.57
C MET A 1 27.20 12.15 21.04
N GLU A 2 26.65 11.22 21.82
CA GLU A 2 26.23 9.89 21.29
C GLU A 2 25.02 9.95 20.33
N SER A 3 24.06 10.82 20.56
CA SER A 3 22.89 11.04 19.71
C SER A 3 23.22 11.79 18.39
N GLU A 4 24.17 12.70 18.42
CA GLU A 4 24.61 13.47 17.26
C GLU A 4 25.36 12.58 16.27
N ASN A 5 26.19 11.67 16.76
CA ASN A 5 26.89 10.68 15.92
C ASN A 5 25.90 9.76 15.18
N LYS A 6 24.80 9.35 15.85
CA LYS A 6 23.76 8.51 15.24
C LYS A 6 22.99 9.23 14.12
N ILE A 7 22.71 10.54 14.29
CA ILE A 7 22.04 11.33 13.25
C ILE A 7 22.96 11.49 12.04
N GLN A 8 24.23 11.79 12.26
CA GLN A 8 25.23 11.90 11.19
C GLN A 8 25.33 10.59 10.41
N GLU A 9 25.54 9.47 11.09
CA GLU A 9 25.60 8.15 10.46
C GLU A 9 24.33 7.84 9.66
N PHE A 10 23.16 8.10 10.21
CA PHE A 10 21.88 7.89 9.53
C PHE A 10 21.76 8.71 8.24
N VAL A 11 22.04 10.02 8.30
CA VAL A 11 21.93 10.92 7.16
C VAL A 11 22.93 10.58 6.05
N ILE A 12 24.18 10.33 6.43
CA ILE A 12 25.23 9.96 5.46
C ILE A 12 24.91 8.61 4.81
N SER A 13 24.49 7.62 5.60
CA SER A 13 24.09 6.31 5.09
C SER A 13 22.90 6.41 4.14
N PHE A 14 21.90 7.22 4.46
CA PHE A 14 20.76 7.46 3.57
C PHE A 14 21.20 7.94 2.19
N PHE A 15 22.04 8.98 2.12
CA PHE A 15 22.49 9.51 0.84
C PHE A 15 23.35 8.52 0.06
N ARG A 16 24.21 7.74 0.74
CA ARG A 16 25.03 6.69 0.10
C ARG A 16 24.21 5.56 -0.46
N ILE A 17 23.31 5.01 0.34
CA ILE A 17 22.41 3.90 -0.06
C ILE A 17 21.45 4.32 -1.18
N SER A 18 21.02 5.57 -1.16
CA SER A 18 20.16 6.15 -2.21
C SER A 18 20.93 6.60 -3.46
N ASN A 19 22.25 6.31 -3.56
CA ASN A 19 23.13 6.63 -4.68
C ASN A 19 23.23 8.12 -4.98
N PHE A 20 23.12 8.99 -3.96
CA PHE A 20 23.42 10.41 -4.12
C PHE A 20 24.93 10.63 -4.14
N GLN A 21 25.39 11.55 -4.97
CA GLN A 21 26.77 11.99 -4.93
C GLN A 21 26.99 12.87 -3.69
N ILE A 22 27.81 12.39 -2.76
CA ILE A 22 28.15 13.10 -1.52
C ILE A 22 29.67 13.35 -1.46
N SER A 23 30.04 14.56 -1.07
CA SER A 23 31.40 14.93 -0.78
C SER A 23 31.47 15.67 0.55
N GLU A 24 32.60 15.56 1.23
CA GLU A 24 32.89 16.24 2.49
C GLU A 24 34.16 17.05 2.40
N LYS A 25 34.13 18.27 2.94
CA LYS A 25 35.30 19.12 3.10
C LYS A 25 35.18 19.92 4.40
N SER A 26 36.15 19.72 5.31
CA SER A 26 36.22 20.45 6.59
C SER A 26 34.92 20.42 7.42
N GLY A 27 34.26 19.26 7.50
CA GLY A 27 33.00 19.09 8.25
C GLY A 27 31.74 19.62 7.55
N VAL A 28 31.87 20.13 6.32
CA VAL A 28 30.75 20.54 5.46
C VAL A 28 30.51 19.47 4.42
N TYR A 29 29.28 18.98 4.36
CA TYR A 29 28.81 17.98 3.40
C TYR A 29 28.13 18.67 2.23
N THR A 30 28.42 18.22 1.03
CA THR A 30 27.78 18.64 -0.20
C THR A 30 27.18 17.42 -0.88
N VAL A 31 25.85 17.47 -1.14
CA VAL A 31 25.11 16.39 -1.80
C VAL A 31 24.48 16.95 -3.07
N LEU A 32 24.75 16.29 -4.22
CA LEU A 32 24.04 16.56 -5.46
C LEU A 32 22.73 15.77 -5.47
N VAL A 33 21.62 16.49 -5.63
CA VAL A 33 20.27 15.92 -5.61
C VAL A 33 19.88 15.48 -7.03
N PRO A 34 19.64 14.18 -7.27
CA PRO A 34 19.15 13.71 -8.56
C PRO A 34 17.86 14.41 -8.98
N GLU A 35 17.65 14.62 -10.28
CA GLU A 35 16.46 15.34 -10.82
C GLU A 35 15.13 14.82 -10.28
N ILE A 36 14.99 13.50 -10.16
CA ILE A 36 13.79 12.84 -9.63
C ILE A 36 13.45 13.26 -8.19
N ASN A 37 14.45 13.71 -7.42
CA ASN A 37 14.31 14.08 -6.01
C ASN A 37 14.35 15.60 -5.79
N GLN A 38 14.65 16.41 -6.84
CA GLN A 38 14.76 17.87 -6.71
C GLN A 38 13.45 18.53 -6.30
N ASN A 39 12.32 18.03 -6.82
CA ASN A 39 10.99 18.52 -6.41
C ASN A 39 10.72 18.31 -4.92
N TYR A 40 11.28 17.24 -4.35
CA TYR A 40 11.11 16.91 -2.95
C TYR A 40 11.99 17.75 -2.03
N PHE A 41 13.28 17.85 -2.34
CA PHE A 41 14.24 18.65 -1.57
C PHE A 41 14.16 20.14 -1.91
N GLN A 42 13.49 20.52 -3.01
CA GLN A 42 13.40 21.89 -3.53
C GLN A 42 14.76 22.54 -3.81
N LYS A 43 15.80 21.73 -4.02
CA LYS A 43 17.18 22.12 -4.27
C LYS A 43 17.86 21.08 -5.17
N SER A 44 18.69 21.50 -6.10
CA SER A 44 19.57 20.63 -6.89
C SER A 44 20.84 20.23 -6.14
N LYS A 45 21.17 20.97 -5.08
CA LYS A 45 22.35 20.77 -4.23
C LYS A 45 21.99 21.08 -2.79
N LEU A 46 22.35 20.17 -1.88
CA LEU A 46 22.27 20.39 -0.44
C LEU A 46 23.68 20.64 0.09
N VAL A 47 23.82 21.65 0.95
CA VAL A 47 25.09 21.95 1.65
C VAL A 47 24.75 22.03 3.14
N PHE A 48 25.33 21.14 3.94
CA PHE A 48 24.97 21.05 5.35
C PHE A 48 26.15 20.58 6.21
N THR A 49 26.02 20.77 7.49
CA THR A 49 26.90 20.27 8.54
C THR A 49 26.11 19.74 9.73
N PHE A 50 26.84 19.04 10.63
CA PHE A 50 26.29 18.59 11.93
C PHE A 50 26.86 19.41 13.09
N ASP A 51 27.77 20.36 12.81
CA ASP A 51 28.43 21.23 13.78
C ASP A 51 27.83 22.65 13.68
N GLU A 52 27.32 23.15 14.80
CA GLU A 52 26.68 24.47 14.87
C GLU A 52 27.69 25.61 14.60
N LYS A 53 28.94 25.47 15.01
CA LYS A 53 29.96 26.49 14.76
C LYS A 53 30.28 26.61 13.28
N ILE A 54 30.45 25.45 12.62
CA ILE A 54 30.72 25.41 11.18
C ILE A 54 29.50 25.95 10.40
N SER A 55 28.27 25.63 10.83
CA SER A 55 27.06 26.14 10.20
C SER A 55 27.01 27.67 10.19
N ASN A 56 27.39 28.29 11.32
CA ASN A 56 27.40 29.74 11.47
C ASN A 56 28.50 30.41 10.67
N GLU A 57 29.71 29.78 10.59
CA GLU A 57 30.86 30.31 9.87
C GLU A 57 30.67 30.23 8.35
N VAL A 58 30.12 29.14 7.85
CA VAL A 58 30.02 28.85 6.39
C VAL A 58 28.64 29.16 5.84
N ASN A 59 27.67 29.51 6.68
CA ASN A 59 26.27 29.76 6.32
C ASN A 59 25.66 28.59 5.53
N CYS A 60 25.73 27.39 6.08
CA CYS A 60 25.13 26.18 5.53
C CYS A 60 24.06 25.60 6.46
N ASP A 61 23.22 24.69 5.93
CA ASP A 61 22.13 24.08 6.69
C ASP A 61 22.70 23.24 7.86
N LEU A 62 22.22 23.43 9.08
CA LEU A 62 22.55 22.61 10.24
C LEU A 62 21.59 21.43 10.35
N ILE A 63 22.10 20.19 10.40
CA ILE A 63 21.28 19.00 10.62
C ILE A 63 21.32 18.58 12.09
N ILE A 64 20.21 18.88 12.76
CA ILE A 64 19.92 18.51 14.16
C ILE A 64 18.48 17.93 14.23
N PRO A 65 18.07 17.33 15.38
CA PRO A 65 16.68 16.96 15.58
C PRO A 65 15.72 18.09 15.26
N GLY A 66 14.74 17.82 14.37
CA GLY A 66 13.75 18.82 13.91
C GLY A 66 14.16 19.66 12.70
N SER A 67 15.39 19.53 12.17
CA SER A 67 15.78 20.23 10.95
C SER A 67 14.99 19.76 9.72
N LYS A 68 14.74 20.67 8.77
CA LYS A 68 13.96 20.39 7.54
C LYS A 68 14.53 19.23 6.74
N ILE A 69 15.85 19.20 6.53
CA ILE A 69 16.52 18.14 5.76
C ILE A 69 16.35 16.78 6.44
N LEU A 70 16.53 16.70 7.76
CA LEU A 70 16.34 15.46 8.51
C LEU A 70 14.87 14.97 8.40
N PHE A 71 13.91 15.87 8.55
CA PHE A 71 12.49 15.53 8.39
C PHE A 71 12.19 15.00 6.99
N GLN A 72 12.72 15.63 5.95
CA GLN A 72 12.58 15.18 4.57
C GLN A 72 13.15 13.76 4.37
N ILE A 73 14.37 13.52 4.88
CA ILE A 73 15.01 12.20 4.83
C ILE A 73 14.14 11.14 5.57
N MET A 74 13.70 11.45 6.79
CA MET A 74 12.84 10.54 7.55
C MET A 74 11.54 10.20 6.81
N THR A 75 10.91 11.18 6.16
CA THR A 75 9.70 10.96 5.36
C THR A 75 9.98 10.06 4.14
N LEU A 76 11.11 10.24 3.47
CA LEU A 76 11.53 9.33 2.38
C LEU A 76 11.84 7.92 2.88
N CYS A 77 12.40 7.78 4.07
CA CYS A 77 12.66 6.49 4.70
C CYS A 77 11.38 5.80 5.19
N SER A 78 10.38 6.53 5.67
CA SER A 78 9.14 5.98 6.18
C SER A 78 8.39 5.13 5.14
N ASN A 79 8.57 5.45 3.86
CA ASN A 79 7.98 4.70 2.75
C ASN A 79 8.87 3.52 2.27
N LYS A 80 10.07 3.34 2.83
CA LYS A 80 11.01 2.27 2.44
C LYS A 80 11.06 1.10 3.43
N GLY A 81 10.31 1.18 4.52
CA GLY A 81 10.37 0.23 5.63
C GLY A 81 11.61 0.42 6.51
N SER A 82 11.66 -0.31 7.62
CA SER A 82 12.79 -0.33 8.54
C SER A 82 13.44 -1.72 8.59
N ILE A 83 14.77 -1.75 8.77
CA ILE A 83 15.53 -2.99 8.98
C ILE A 83 16.14 -2.93 10.36
N VAL A 84 15.82 -3.91 11.20
CA VAL A 84 16.34 -4.05 12.55
C VAL A 84 17.08 -5.38 12.66
N LYS A 85 18.24 -5.39 13.29
CA LYS A 85 19.00 -6.61 13.59
C LYS A 85 18.68 -7.06 15.02
N LYS A 86 18.34 -8.32 15.17
CA LYS A 86 17.98 -8.95 16.44
C LYS A 86 18.70 -10.27 16.62
N ARG A 87 18.75 -10.76 17.82
CA ARG A 87 19.36 -12.04 18.18
C ARG A 87 18.48 -12.77 19.17
N THR A 88 18.38 -14.09 19.03
CA THR A 88 17.83 -14.97 20.08
C THR A 88 18.80 -15.08 21.26
N LYS A 89 18.30 -15.49 22.40
CA LYS A 89 19.11 -15.64 23.61
C LYS A 89 20.26 -16.66 23.42
N TYR A 90 20.03 -17.70 22.61
CA TYR A 90 21.00 -18.78 22.35
C TYR A 90 21.08 -19.01 20.81
N PRO A 91 21.87 -18.21 20.09
CA PRO A 91 21.93 -18.32 18.65
C PRO A 91 22.67 -19.60 18.20
N THR A 92 22.13 -20.30 17.21
CA THR A 92 22.73 -21.48 16.57
C THR A 92 23.52 -21.14 15.31
N GLY A 93 23.51 -19.88 14.88
CA GLY A 93 24.17 -19.40 13.67
C GLY A 93 23.29 -19.31 12.43
N THR A 94 22.02 -19.70 12.54
CA THR A 94 21.07 -19.54 11.44
C THR A 94 20.61 -18.08 11.34
N ILE A 95 20.58 -17.55 10.12
CA ILE A 95 20.08 -16.20 9.86
C ILE A 95 18.68 -16.28 9.27
N VAL A 96 17.73 -15.66 9.93
CA VAL A 96 16.33 -15.56 9.52
C VAL A 96 15.97 -14.12 9.20
N VAL A 97 15.21 -13.91 8.14
CA VAL A 97 14.57 -12.61 7.88
C VAL A 97 13.11 -12.71 8.26
N ARG A 98 12.66 -11.85 9.14
CA ARG A 98 11.25 -11.62 9.44
C ARG A 98 10.78 -10.41 8.64
N TYR A 99 9.83 -10.63 7.76
CA TYR A 99 9.17 -9.59 6.98
C TYR A 99 7.85 -9.22 7.65
N HIS A 100 7.64 -7.93 7.88
CA HIS A 100 6.37 -7.40 8.39
C HIS A 100 5.62 -6.70 7.25
N PHE A 101 4.45 -7.23 6.93
CA PHE A 101 3.59 -6.70 5.88
C PHE A 101 2.31 -6.13 6.45
N PHE A 102 1.93 -4.98 5.94
CA PHE A 102 0.63 -4.39 6.15
C PHE A 102 -0.24 -4.69 4.93
N VAL A 103 -1.23 -5.56 5.09
CA VAL A 103 -2.14 -5.94 4.01
C VAL A 103 -3.42 -5.12 4.15
N HIS A 104 -3.70 -4.34 3.12
CA HIS A 104 -4.87 -3.49 3.05
C HIS A 104 -5.90 -4.09 2.11
N PHE A 105 -7.10 -4.34 2.64
CA PHE A 105 -8.29 -4.79 1.91
C PHE A 105 -9.20 -3.60 1.72
N SER A 106 -9.49 -3.24 0.48
CA SER A 106 -10.37 -2.13 0.15
C SER A 106 -11.49 -2.56 -0.79
N SER A 107 -12.72 -2.14 -0.45
CA SER A 107 -13.93 -2.30 -1.21
C SER A 107 -14.90 -1.19 -0.76
N THR A 108 -16.14 -1.51 -0.43
CA THR A 108 -17.10 -0.60 0.24
C THR A 108 -16.70 -0.27 1.68
N SER A 109 -15.85 -1.08 2.27
CA SER A 109 -15.19 -0.84 3.55
C SER A 109 -13.70 -1.11 3.43
N ASN A 110 -12.92 -0.51 4.31
CA ASN A 110 -11.48 -0.70 4.37
C ASN A 110 -11.12 -1.43 5.66
N THR A 111 -10.30 -2.45 5.54
CA THR A 111 -9.69 -3.11 6.69
C THR A 111 -8.23 -3.40 6.41
N SER A 112 -7.44 -3.49 7.45
CA SER A 112 -6.01 -3.73 7.31
C SER A 112 -5.54 -4.70 8.38
N LYS A 113 -4.60 -5.57 8.02
CA LYS A 113 -3.99 -6.53 8.94
C LYS A 113 -2.48 -6.52 8.80
N LEU A 114 -1.81 -6.71 9.94
CA LEU A 114 -0.37 -6.92 10.01
C LEU A 114 -0.08 -8.42 9.94
N PHE A 115 0.86 -8.79 9.08
CA PHE A 115 1.39 -10.14 8.93
C PHE A 115 2.88 -10.14 9.14
N SER A 116 3.39 -11.20 9.78
CA SER A 116 4.81 -11.46 9.87
C SER A 116 5.12 -12.81 9.24
N VAL A 117 6.18 -12.86 8.46
CA VAL A 117 6.64 -14.07 7.78
C VAL A 117 8.14 -14.21 7.98
N ASP A 118 8.54 -15.35 8.54
CA ASP A 118 9.94 -15.69 8.83
C ASP A 118 10.47 -16.60 7.72
N VAL A 119 11.63 -16.25 7.16
CA VAL A 119 12.32 -17.05 6.14
C VAL A 119 13.77 -17.28 6.52
N ASP A 120 14.18 -18.52 6.57
CA ASP A 120 15.61 -18.94 6.72
C ASP A 120 16.39 -18.51 5.46
N LEU A 121 17.41 -17.69 5.62
CA LEU A 121 18.20 -17.19 4.50
C LEU A 121 19.09 -18.24 3.85
N GLN A 122 19.49 -19.28 4.58
CA GLN A 122 20.35 -20.34 4.05
C GLN A 122 19.55 -21.32 3.21
N LYS A 123 18.37 -21.72 3.71
CA LYS A 123 17.52 -22.74 3.09
C LYS A 123 16.48 -22.16 2.14
N LEU A 124 16.21 -20.85 2.22
CA LEU A 124 15.11 -20.19 1.50
C LEU A 124 13.75 -20.85 1.77
N GLN A 125 13.50 -21.21 3.02
CA GLN A 125 12.29 -21.89 3.47
C GLN A 125 11.63 -21.11 4.59
N LEU A 126 10.31 -21.24 4.66
CA LEU A 126 9.54 -20.68 5.76
C LEU A 126 9.98 -21.31 7.08
N THR A 127 10.10 -20.51 8.09
CA THR A 127 10.42 -20.91 9.46
C THR A 127 9.57 -20.13 10.45
N ASN A 128 9.77 -20.38 11.73
CA ASN A 128 9.11 -19.64 12.78
C ASN A 128 10.10 -19.40 13.92
N VAL A 129 10.45 -18.15 14.14
CA VAL A 129 11.36 -17.78 15.24
C VAL A 129 10.52 -17.54 16.50
N ILE A 130 10.73 -18.40 17.49
CA ILE A 130 10.05 -18.34 18.79
C ILE A 130 11.07 -17.94 19.86
N GLY A 131 10.67 -17.07 20.77
CA GLY A 131 11.46 -16.65 21.93
C GLY A 131 11.74 -15.16 21.99
N ASP A 132 12.43 -14.76 23.04
CA ASP A 132 12.80 -13.37 23.25
C ASP A 132 13.89 -12.95 22.27
N LEU A 133 13.63 -11.85 21.58
CA LEU A 133 14.55 -11.22 20.64
C LEU A 133 15.11 -9.93 21.26
N THR A 134 16.42 -9.79 21.21
CA THR A 134 17.10 -8.55 21.63
C THR A 134 17.76 -7.87 20.45
N GLU A 135 17.73 -6.55 20.41
CA GLU A 135 18.48 -5.81 19.39
C GLU A 135 19.98 -6.10 19.55
N HIS A 136 20.60 -6.45 18.46
CA HIS A 136 22.01 -6.80 18.43
C HIS A 136 22.58 -6.58 17.03
N ASP A 137 23.70 -5.86 16.98
CA ASP A 137 24.39 -5.70 15.71
C ASP A 137 25.28 -6.91 15.41
N PHE A 138 25.19 -7.43 14.19
CA PHE A 138 26.00 -8.53 13.71
C PHE A 138 26.27 -8.39 12.21
N VAL A 139 27.33 -9.02 11.74
CA VAL A 139 27.70 -9.05 10.33
C VAL A 139 27.18 -10.36 9.72
N ILE A 140 26.46 -10.24 8.60
CA ILE A 140 26.02 -11.40 7.83
C ILE A 140 27.22 -12.00 7.11
N LYS A 141 27.56 -13.24 7.43
CA LYS A 141 28.61 -14.01 6.75
C LYS A 141 28.07 -15.39 6.38
N PRO A 142 28.40 -15.92 5.19
CA PRO A 142 29.11 -15.24 4.11
C PRO A 142 28.27 -14.13 3.44
N GLU A 143 28.92 -13.19 2.77
CA GLU A 143 28.23 -12.08 2.07
C GLU A 143 27.25 -12.58 0.99
N SER A 144 27.45 -13.77 0.44
CA SER A 144 26.53 -14.43 -0.48
C SER A 144 25.11 -14.63 0.10
N LEU A 145 24.94 -14.65 1.42
CA LEU A 145 23.60 -14.68 2.04
C LEU A 145 22.80 -13.41 1.80
N LEU A 146 23.47 -12.27 1.53
CA LEU A 146 22.79 -11.02 1.17
C LEU A 146 22.03 -11.15 -0.15
N GLU A 147 22.54 -11.93 -1.11
CA GLU A 147 21.84 -12.22 -2.36
C GLU A 147 20.53 -13.00 -2.13
N ASN A 148 20.50 -13.79 -1.07
CA ASN A 148 19.31 -14.56 -0.71
C ASN A 148 18.19 -13.70 -0.10
N VAL A 149 18.46 -12.46 0.34
CA VAL A 149 17.43 -11.57 0.89
C VAL A 149 16.34 -11.30 -0.15
N THR A 150 16.71 -11.02 -1.40
CA THR A 150 15.72 -10.82 -2.48
C THR A 150 14.89 -12.07 -2.75
N LYS A 151 15.53 -13.25 -2.76
CA LYS A 151 14.84 -14.54 -2.96
C LYS A 151 13.92 -14.86 -1.79
N SER A 152 14.38 -14.63 -0.56
CA SER A 152 13.57 -14.83 0.65
C SER A 152 12.36 -13.92 0.72
N TYR A 153 12.46 -12.70 0.18
CA TYR A 153 11.31 -11.80 0.04
C TYR A 153 10.21 -12.39 -0.86
N ILE A 154 10.60 -13.02 -1.97
CA ILE A 154 9.63 -13.68 -2.86
C ILE A 154 8.92 -14.82 -2.13
N VAL A 155 9.67 -15.67 -1.41
CA VAL A 155 9.10 -16.74 -0.56
C VAL A 155 8.13 -16.18 0.48
N ALA A 156 8.51 -15.10 1.13
CA ALA A 156 7.64 -14.43 2.12
C ALA A 156 6.37 -13.87 1.49
N LEU A 157 6.48 -13.26 0.31
CA LEU A 157 5.35 -12.66 -0.40
C LEU A 157 4.36 -13.74 -0.88
N ASP A 158 4.85 -14.87 -1.37
CA ASP A 158 3.99 -15.96 -1.82
C ASP A 158 3.23 -16.59 -0.64
N ASN A 159 3.88 -16.81 0.50
CA ASN A 159 3.20 -17.23 1.73
C ASN A 159 2.19 -16.20 2.24
N LEU A 160 2.52 -14.91 2.12
CA LEU A 160 1.60 -13.83 2.49
C LEU A 160 0.35 -13.85 1.62
N LYS A 161 0.48 -14.06 0.30
CA LYS A 161 -0.66 -14.18 -0.62
C LYS A 161 -1.56 -15.35 -0.20
N GLU A 162 -0.99 -16.50 0.06
CA GLU A 162 -1.71 -17.68 0.50
C GLU A 162 -2.48 -17.46 1.81
N LYS A 163 -1.84 -16.85 2.81
CA LYS A 163 -2.48 -16.46 4.07
C LYS A 163 -3.56 -15.39 3.90
N SER A 164 -3.35 -14.43 3.02
CA SER A 164 -4.30 -13.35 2.77
C SER A 164 -5.51 -13.80 1.96
N ASP A 165 -5.39 -14.85 1.12
CA ASP A 165 -6.51 -15.39 0.36
C ASP A 165 -7.58 -16.01 1.26
N ALA A 166 -7.19 -16.64 2.37
CA ALA A 166 -8.15 -17.12 3.37
C ALA A 166 -8.98 -15.96 3.95
N LEU A 167 -8.32 -14.86 4.35
CA LEU A 167 -8.99 -13.67 4.87
C LEU A 167 -9.79 -12.91 3.80
N LYS A 168 -9.33 -12.95 2.55
CA LYS A 168 -10.07 -12.40 1.43
C LYS A 168 -11.41 -13.10 1.27
N ASN A 169 -11.46 -14.41 1.42
CA ASN A 169 -12.71 -15.18 1.33
C ASN A 169 -13.72 -14.75 2.40
N ASP A 170 -13.29 -14.55 3.64
CA ASP A 170 -14.16 -14.03 4.70
C ASP A 170 -14.68 -12.61 4.38
N PHE A 171 -13.81 -11.76 3.84
CA PHE A 171 -14.17 -10.41 3.45
C PHE A 171 -15.08 -10.39 2.21
N VAL A 172 -14.87 -11.30 1.24
CA VAL A 172 -15.73 -11.52 0.07
C VAL A 172 -17.12 -11.92 0.55
N ASN A 173 -17.22 -12.93 1.42
CA ASN A 173 -18.51 -13.42 1.91
C ASN A 173 -19.31 -12.33 2.63
N SER A 174 -18.65 -11.53 3.46
CA SER A 174 -19.27 -10.39 4.15
C SER A 174 -19.76 -9.30 3.17
N ASN A 175 -18.97 -9.00 2.15
CA ASN A 175 -19.36 -8.01 1.14
C ASN A 175 -20.36 -8.55 0.14
N GLN A 176 -20.36 -9.85 -0.16
CA GLN A 176 -21.31 -10.48 -1.08
C GLN A 176 -22.75 -10.37 -0.56
N SER A 177 -22.96 -10.55 0.74
CA SER A 177 -24.29 -10.37 1.33
C SER A 177 -24.78 -8.92 1.19
N LYS A 178 -23.90 -7.95 1.37
CA LYS A 178 -24.23 -6.52 1.18
C LYS A 178 -24.49 -6.20 -0.30
N PHE A 179 -23.63 -6.70 -1.18
CA PHE A 179 -23.81 -6.56 -2.62
C PHE A 179 -25.16 -7.12 -3.06
N GLN A 180 -25.51 -8.35 -2.63
CA GLN A 180 -26.77 -8.99 -3.00
C GLN A 180 -27.96 -8.17 -2.52
N ASN A 181 -27.95 -7.68 -1.29
CA ASN A 181 -29.03 -6.84 -0.77
C ASN A 181 -29.17 -5.52 -1.55
N ASP A 182 -28.06 -4.83 -1.83
CA ASP A 182 -28.06 -3.60 -2.61
C ASP A 182 -28.54 -3.88 -4.04
N TYR A 183 -28.07 -4.97 -4.65
CA TYR A 183 -28.42 -5.39 -6.00
C TYR A 183 -29.90 -5.74 -6.10
N ASP A 184 -30.43 -6.55 -5.19
CA ASP A 184 -31.83 -6.94 -5.20
C ASP A 184 -32.76 -5.74 -4.99
N THR A 185 -32.41 -4.85 -4.07
CA THR A 185 -33.17 -3.61 -3.84
C THR A 185 -33.22 -2.74 -5.10
N PHE A 186 -32.07 -2.60 -5.74
CA PHE A 186 -31.91 -1.84 -6.96
C PHE A 186 -32.68 -2.46 -8.14
N VAL A 187 -32.50 -3.77 -8.39
CA VAL A 187 -33.14 -4.49 -9.50
C VAL A 187 -34.68 -4.50 -9.33
N ASN A 188 -35.15 -4.71 -8.11
CA ASN A 188 -36.59 -4.71 -7.83
C ASN A 188 -37.24 -3.36 -8.14
N ARG A 189 -36.55 -2.26 -7.76
CA ARG A 189 -37.06 -0.91 -8.08
C ARG A 189 -37.22 -0.72 -9.59
N PHE A 190 -36.21 -1.06 -10.40
CA PHE A 190 -36.31 -0.91 -11.85
C PHE A 190 -37.36 -1.82 -12.48
N ASN A 191 -37.46 -3.06 -12.00
CA ASN A 191 -38.47 -3.99 -12.48
C ASN A 191 -39.90 -3.50 -12.16
N ASP A 192 -40.11 -2.90 -11.00
CA ASP A 192 -41.38 -2.31 -10.63
C ASP A 192 -41.72 -1.09 -11.52
N GLU A 193 -40.79 -0.21 -11.78
CA GLU A 193 -40.95 0.95 -12.68
C GLU A 193 -41.29 0.49 -14.11
N ILE A 194 -40.60 -0.53 -14.62
CA ILE A 194 -40.86 -1.09 -15.95
C ILE A 194 -42.23 -1.70 -16.00
N ARG A 195 -42.62 -2.47 -14.96
CA ARG A 195 -43.96 -3.10 -14.88
C ARG A 195 -45.08 -2.06 -14.83
N GLU A 196 -44.88 -0.96 -14.11
CA GLU A 196 -45.84 0.15 -14.08
C GLU A 196 -46.00 0.81 -15.47
N LEU A 197 -44.92 0.97 -16.21
CA LEU A 197 -44.96 1.49 -17.56
C LEU A 197 -45.69 0.53 -18.53
N ASP A 198 -45.42 -0.77 -18.45
CA ASP A 198 -46.10 -1.78 -19.25
C ASP A 198 -47.63 -1.82 -18.92
N ASN A 199 -47.98 -1.74 -17.66
CA ASN A 199 -49.38 -1.67 -17.24
C ASN A 199 -50.09 -0.41 -17.81
N SER A 200 -49.35 0.71 -17.88
CA SER A 200 -49.91 1.95 -18.44
C SER A 200 -50.24 1.84 -19.93
N ILE A 201 -49.49 1.03 -20.69
CA ILE A 201 -49.82 0.70 -22.09
C ILE A 201 -51.13 -0.07 -22.14
N ASN A 202 -51.23 -1.13 -21.34
CA ASN A 202 -52.44 -2.00 -21.31
C ASN A 202 -53.70 -1.25 -20.89
N GLU A 203 -53.60 -0.31 -19.95
CA GLU A 203 -54.70 0.55 -19.54
C GLU A 203 -55.09 1.53 -20.66
N LYS A 204 -54.13 2.09 -21.34
CA LYS A 204 -54.39 3.01 -22.46
C LYS A 204 -55.07 2.29 -23.62
N GLU A 205 -54.70 1.06 -23.93
CA GLU A 205 -55.34 0.22 -24.94
C GLU A 205 -56.79 -0.10 -24.62
N LYS A 206 -57.16 -0.25 -23.33
CA LYS A 206 -58.51 -0.48 -22.88
C LYS A 206 -59.41 0.75 -22.92
N THR A 207 -58.84 1.95 -22.78
CA THR A 207 -59.58 3.19 -22.60
C THR A 207 -59.66 4.08 -23.84
N THR A 208 -59.03 3.68 -24.97
CA THR A 208 -58.92 4.49 -26.17
C THR A 208 -59.08 3.65 -27.41
N ASP A 209 -60.07 3.99 -28.27
CA ASP A 209 -60.32 3.30 -29.56
C ASP A 209 -59.50 3.92 -30.73
N ASP A 210 -58.74 4.98 -30.49
CA ASP A 210 -57.91 5.67 -31.49
C ASP A 210 -56.55 4.99 -31.66
N PHE A 211 -56.45 4.15 -32.67
CA PHE A 211 -55.27 3.33 -32.94
C PHE A 211 -53.98 4.15 -33.12
N GLU A 212 -54.01 5.33 -33.74
CA GLU A 212 -52.82 6.16 -33.94
C GLU A 212 -52.34 6.77 -32.61
N LYS A 213 -53.22 7.13 -31.73
CA LYS A 213 -52.85 7.60 -30.36
C LYS A 213 -52.27 6.47 -29.51
N ILE A 214 -52.81 5.26 -29.58
CA ILE A 214 -52.24 4.11 -28.89
C ILE A 214 -50.85 3.80 -29.39
N LYS A 215 -50.65 3.75 -30.71
CA LYS A 215 -49.33 3.49 -31.34
C LYS A 215 -48.29 4.50 -30.89
N LYS A 216 -48.62 5.81 -30.92
CA LYS A 216 -47.69 6.88 -30.49
C LYS A 216 -47.37 6.76 -29.02
N TYR A 217 -48.37 6.48 -28.16
CA TYR A 217 -48.16 6.29 -26.74
C TYR A 217 -47.27 5.08 -26.44
N ARG A 218 -47.53 3.95 -27.06
CA ARG A 218 -46.73 2.73 -26.96
C ARG A 218 -45.29 2.97 -27.33
N PHE A 219 -45.03 3.67 -28.46
CA PHE A 219 -43.69 4.03 -28.87
C PHE A 219 -42.95 4.88 -27.82
N MET A 220 -43.61 5.88 -27.27
CA MET A 220 -43.05 6.74 -26.22
C MET A 220 -42.71 5.96 -24.94
N ILE A 221 -43.59 5.01 -24.54
CA ILE A 221 -43.34 4.21 -23.33
C ILE A 221 -42.24 3.18 -23.58
N MET A 222 -42.19 2.55 -24.75
CA MET A 222 -41.12 1.61 -25.10
C MET A 222 -39.75 2.30 -25.13
N ASP A 223 -39.67 3.53 -25.59
CA ASP A 223 -38.44 4.34 -25.53
C ASP A 223 -37.99 4.60 -24.07
N LYS A 224 -38.96 4.90 -23.17
CA LYS A 224 -38.66 5.04 -21.75
C LYS A 224 -38.18 3.74 -21.11
N ILE A 225 -38.82 2.61 -21.44
CA ILE A 225 -38.39 1.30 -20.94
C ILE A 225 -36.96 0.99 -21.39
N THR A 226 -36.67 1.22 -22.66
CA THR A 226 -35.30 1.00 -23.21
C THR A 226 -34.26 1.85 -22.48
N ASN A 227 -34.57 3.11 -22.16
CA ASN A 227 -33.69 3.99 -21.42
C ASN A 227 -33.51 3.52 -19.96
N LEU A 228 -34.59 3.05 -19.30
CA LEU A 228 -34.50 2.47 -17.94
C LEU A 228 -33.66 1.19 -17.92
N GLU A 229 -33.82 0.32 -18.91
CA GLU A 229 -32.98 -0.90 -19.02
C GLU A 229 -31.50 -0.56 -19.21
N LYS A 230 -31.21 0.45 -20.00
CA LYS A 230 -29.84 0.93 -20.18
C LYS A 230 -29.26 1.50 -18.87
N GLU A 231 -30.03 2.33 -18.16
CA GLU A 231 -29.64 2.89 -16.87
C GLU A 231 -29.43 1.76 -15.84
N LYS A 232 -30.32 0.76 -15.80
CA LYS A 232 -30.19 -0.42 -14.95
C LYS A 232 -28.86 -1.15 -15.19
N ASN A 233 -28.49 -1.36 -16.44
CA ASN A 233 -27.23 -2.04 -16.77
C ASN A 233 -26.00 -1.21 -16.37
N GLU A 234 -25.99 0.09 -16.65
CA GLU A 234 -24.90 0.99 -16.26
C GLU A 234 -24.71 1.06 -14.74
N LEU A 235 -25.80 1.08 -13.98
CA LEU A 235 -25.77 1.10 -12.53
C LEU A 235 -25.37 -0.27 -11.94
N SER A 236 -25.76 -1.37 -12.58
CA SER A 236 -25.32 -2.72 -12.22
C SER A 236 -23.80 -2.85 -12.32
N ASP A 237 -23.21 -2.40 -13.45
CA ASP A 237 -21.75 -2.39 -13.66
C ASP A 237 -21.04 -1.52 -12.62
N ASN A 238 -21.62 -0.39 -12.23
CA ASN A 238 -21.07 0.48 -11.21
C ASN A 238 -21.12 -0.15 -9.81
N LEU A 239 -22.18 -0.90 -9.51
CA LEU A 239 -22.30 -1.65 -8.27
C LEU A 239 -21.23 -2.74 -8.18
N GLU A 240 -21.01 -3.51 -9.24
CA GLU A 240 -19.97 -4.51 -9.30
C GLU A 240 -18.57 -3.89 -9.06
N LYS A 241 -18.27 -2.76 -9.69
CA LYS A 241 -17.02 -2.03 -9.47
C LYS A 241 -16.86 -1.54 -8.03
N LYS A 242 -17.95 -1.05 -7.41
CA LYS A 242 -17.98 -0.58 -6.02
C LYS A 242 -17.65 -1.70 -5.03
N TYR A 243 -18.11 -2.93 -5.30
CA TYR A 243 -17.91 -4.08 -4.43
C TYR A 243 -16.66 -4.90 -4.76
N LYS A 244 -15.92 -4.54 -5.82
CA LYS A 244 -14.67 -5.18 -6.18
C LYS A 244 -13.65 -5.02 -5.05
N ILE A 245 -13.05 -6.14 -4.64
CA ILE A 245 -12.05 -6.15 -3.59
C ILE A 245 -10.67 -5.94 -4.20
N ASN A 246 -9.96 -4.95 -3.70
CA ASN A 246 -8.56 -4.69 -4.02
C ASN A 246 -7.69 -5.03 -2.81
N LEU A 247 -6.58 -5.72 -3.07
CA LEU A 247 -5.57 -6.06 -2.08
C LEU A 247 -4.30 -5.28 -2.39
N ASN A 248 -3.75 -4.64 -1.35
CA ASN A 248 -2.46 -3.98 -1.44
C ASN A 248 -1.55 -4.50 -0.33
N TYR A 249 -0.33 -4.89 -0.71
CA TYR A 249 0.68 -5.46 0.16
C TYR A 249 1.82 -4.46 0.34
N ASN A 250 1.98 -3.94 1.54
CA ASN A 250 3.04 -2.99 1.86
C ASN A 250 4.02 -3.63 2.84
N LEU A 251 5.28 -3.79 2.43
CA LEU A 251 6.36 -4.13 3.33
C LEU A 251 6.67 -2.90 4.20
N ILE A 252 6.53 -3.04 5.52
CA ILE A 252 6.74 -1.94 6.46
C ILE A 252 8.05 -2.06 7.24
N ALA A 253 8.50 -3.27 7.48
CA ALA A 253 9.74 -3.51 8.22
C ALA A 253 10.33 -4.89 7.90
N CYS A 254 11.64 -5.02 8.10
CA CYS A 254 12.36 -6.29 8.10
C CYS A 254 13.18 -6.41 9.37
N GLU A 255 13.20 -7.60 9.95
CA GLU A 255 14.09 -7.95 11.04
C GLU A 255 15.07 -9.02 10.53
N LEU A 256 16.36 -8.76 10.68
CA LEU A 256 17.40 -9.77 10.50
C LEU A 256 17.66 -10.40 11.86
N ILE A 257 17.40 -11.69 11.99
CA ILE A 257 17.45 -12.40 13.27
C ILE A 257 18.55 -13.45 13.19
N LEU A 258 19.50 -13.38 14.12
CA LEU A 258 20.48 -14.42 14.35
C LEU A 258 19.90 -15.40 15.39
N CYS A 259 19.57 -16.59 14.88
CA CYS A 259 19.03 -17.70 15.67
C CYS A 259 20.10 -18.69 16.08
#